data_8fbdd00a61cb9b844ca09ba51dd93fd1
#
_entry.id   8fbdd00a61cb9b844ca09ba51dd93fd1
#
_cell.length_a   1.000
_cell.length_b   1.000
_cell.length_c   1.000
_cell.angle_alpha   90.00
_cell.angle_beta   90.00
_cell.angle_gamma   90.00
#
_symmetry.space_group_name_H-M   'P 1'
#
loop_
_entity.id
_entity.type
_entity.pdbx_description
1 polymer ?
#
loop_
_entity_poly.entity_id
_entity_poly.type
_entity_poly.pdbx_seq_one_letter_code
_entity_poly.pdbx_strand_id
1 'polypeptide(L)'
;MKKQAQTPTVLLVEDTEDNRFMMRRLLELSGFNVAEATNGAEAVRSAEFERPEIILMDLSLPIIDGLAATRRIRQLPELAGVPIIAVSAHDTADFHAEALAAGCNAYVTKPIDYSDLEDLITLLLAKSKSEREH
;
A
#
# COMPACT_ATOMS: atom_id res chain seq x y z
N MET A 1 10.94 -17.93 19.85
CA MET A 1 10.63 -17.36 19.35
C MET A 1 9.90 -16.67 18.96
N LYS A 2 9.73 -16.13 18.77
CA LYS A 2 8.97 -15.60 18.41
C LYS A 2 8.99 -14.71 17.71
N LYS A 3 8.77 -14.14 17.66
CA LYS A 3 8.59 -13.52 16.97
C LYS A 3 8.59 -12.53 16.00
N GLN A 4 9.32 -12.34 15.17
CA GLN A 4 9.45 -11.65 13.90
C GLN A 4 8.14 -11.65 13.16
N ALA A 5 7.35 -12.67 13.38
CA ALA A 5 6.05 -12.78 12.74
C ALA A 5 5.13 -11.62 13.13
N GLN A 6 5.48 -10.88 14.17
CA GLN A 6 4.67 -9.78 14.65
C GLN A 6 4.93 -8.48 13.92
N THR A 7 6.00 -8.41 13.13
CA THR A 7 6.34 -7.17 12.41
C THR A 7 5.61 -7.12 11.07
N PRO A 8 4.71 -6.13 10.89
CA PRO A 8 3.96 -6.06 9.62
C PRO A 8 4.86 -5.72 8.45
N THR A 9 4.51 -6.25 7.30
CA THR A 9 5.18 -5.95 6.04
C THR A 9 4.34 -4.99 5.23
N VAL A 10 4.96 -3.89 4.82
CA VAL A 10 4.35 -2.91 3.92
C VAL A 10 4.90 -3.15 2.53
N LEU A 11 4.02 -3.28 1.54
CA LEU A 11 4.46 -3.30 0.15
C LEU A 11 4.42 -1.87 -0.35
N LEU A 12 5.57 -1.34 -0.70
CA LEU A 12 5.72 0.02 -1.17
C LEU A 12 5.86 0.01 -2.69
N VAL A 13 4.87 0.58 -3.38
CA VAL A 13 4.87 0.63 -4.83
C VAL A 13 5.11 2.06 -5.27
N GLU A 14 6.30 2.31 -5.80
CA GLU A 14 6.76 3.64 -6.17
C GLU A 14 7.83 3.50 -7.26
N ASP A 15 7.64 4.17 -8.40
CA ASP A 15 8.56 4.03 -9.52
C ASP A 15 9.80 4.93 -9.42
N THR A 16 9.72 6.02 -8.66
CA THR A 16 10.85 6.93 -8.52
C THR A 16 11.80 6.43 -7.44
N GLU A 17 13.06 6.22 -7.83
CA GLU A 17 14.03 5.61 -6.93
C GLU A 17 14.24 6.42 -5.66
N ASP A 18 14.40 7.74 -5.79
CA ASP A 18 14.66 8.59 -4.63
C ASP A 18 13.48 8.59 -3.67
N ASN A 19 12.25 8.67 -4.20
CA ASN A 19 11.06 8.64 -3.37
C ASN A 19 10.90 7.30 -2.69
N ARG A 20 11.18 6.22 -3.41
CA ARG A 20 11.08 4.87 -2.86
C ARG A 20 12.08 4.67 -1.74
N PHE A 21 13.32 5.13 -1.95
CA PHE A 21 14.36 5.02 -0.93
C PHE A 21 13.97 5.77 0.34
N MET A 22 13.53 7.01 0.18
CA MET A 22 13.17 7.84 1.33
C MET A 22 12.00 7.24 2.10
N MET A 23 10.95 6.84 1.40
CA MET A 23 9.77 6.28 2.04
C MET A 23 10.11 4.96 2.74
N ARG A 24 10.93 4.13 2.11
CA ARG A 24 11.35 2.88 2.71
C ARG A 24 12.07 3.13 4.04
N ARG A 25 12.99 4.11 4.07
CA ARG A 25 13.71 4.42 5.29
C ARG A 25 12.77 4.85 6.41
N LEU A 26 11.80 5.70 6.07
CA LEU A 26 10.84 6.17 7.07
C LEU A 26 10.02 5.01 7.62
N LEU A 27 9.56 4.12 6.75
CA LEU A 27 8.78 2.97 7.17
C LEU A 27 9.60 2.01 8.03
N GLU A 28 10.85 1.78 7.67
CA GLU A 28 11.71 0.92 8.47
C GLU A 28 11.98 1.51 9.84
N LEU A 29 12.17 2.84 9.90
CA LEU A 29 12.37 3.51 11.18
C LEU A 29 11.13 3.43 12.06
N SER A 30 9.97 3.30 11.45
CA SER A 30 8.71 3.12 12.19
C SER A 30 8.47 1.67 12.61
N GLY A 31 9.38 0.76 12.26
CA GLY A 31 9.30 -0.62 12.70
C GLY A 31 8.65 -1.59 11.72
N PHE A 32 8.42 -1.16 10.47
CA PHE A 32 7.82 -2.05 9.48
C PHE A 32 8.88 -2.76 8.65
N ASN A 33 8.56 -3.97 8.19
CA ASN A 33 9.29 -4.59 7.10
C ASN A 33 8.78 -3.99 5.80
N VAL A 34 9.66 -3.81 4.81
CA VAL A 34 9.26 -3.19 3.56
C VAL A 34 9.63 -4.07 2.37
N ALA A 35 8.64 -4.40 1.56
CA ALA A 35 8.86 -4.99 0.25
C ALA A 35 8.64 -3.87 -0.78
N GLU A 36 9.28 -3.95 -1.92
CA GLU A 36 9.25 -2.88 -2.91
C GLU A 36 8.79 -3.37 -4.27
N ALA A 37 8.08 -2.51 -4.99
CA ALA A 37 7.73 -2.73 -6.38
C ALA A 37 7.84 -1.40 -7.11
N THR A 38 8.22 -1.44 -8.39
CA THR A 38 8.50 -0.23 -9.16
C THR A 38 7.50 0.03 -10.28
N ASN A 39 6.57 -0.89 -10.49
CA ASN A 39 5.50 -0.72 -11.47
C ASN A 39 4.33 -1.60 -11.10
N GLY A 40 3.22 -1.44 -11.84
CA GLY A 40 1.99 -2.15 -11.51
C GLY A 40 2.08 -3.67 -11.64
N ALA A 41 2.78 -4.16 -12.67
CA ALA A 41 2.92 -5.60 -12.85
C ALA A 41 3.74 -6.19 -11.71
N GLU A 42 4.82 -5.52 -11.33
CA GLU A 42 5.65 -5.95 -10.22
C GLU A 42 4.88 -5.90 -8.91
N ALA A 43 4.01 -4.89 -8.76
CA ALA A 43 3.19 -4.76 -7.56
C ALA A 43 2.29 -5.98 -7.37
N VAL A 44 1.66 -6.46 -8.44
CA VAL A 44 0.80 -7.63 -8.36
C VAL A 44 1.60 -8.86 -7.95
N ARG A 45 2.75 -9.06 -8.60
CA ARG A 45 3.60 -10.21 -8.28
C ARG A 45 4.13 -10.14 -6.84
N SER A 46 4.58 -8.97 -6.42
CA SER A 46 5.10 -8.81 -5.07
C SER A 46 4.02 -8.99 -4.02
N ALA A 47 2.83 -8.50 -4.28
CA ALA A 47 1.73 -8.67 -3.34
C ALA A 47 1.40 -10.16 -3.17
N GLU A 48 1.40 -10.90 -4.26
CA GLU A 48 1.09 -12.32 -4.22
C GLU A 48 2.18 -13.10 -3.50
N PHE A 49 3.44 -12.76 -3.74
CA PHE A 49 4.57 -13.46 -3.14
C PHE A 49 4.79 -13.08 -1.69
N GLU A 50 4.79 -11.77 -1.38
CA GLU A 50 5.13 -11.28 -0.04
C GLU A 50 3.96 -11.33 0.94
N ARG A 51 2.74 -11.32 0.43
CA ARG A 51 1.54 -11.32 1.28
C ARG A 51 1.62 -10.21 2.33
N PRO A 52 1.77 -8.95 1.90
CA PRO A 52 1.93 -7.84 2.86
C PRO A 52 0.67 -7.61 3.66
N GLU A 53 0.83 -6.98 4.83
CA GLU A 53 -0.31 -6.59 5.65
C GLU A 53 -0.96 -5.32 5.17
N ILE A 54 -0.24 -4.50 4.39
CA ILE A 54 -0.77 -3.27 3.86
C ILE A 54 0.04 -2.87 2.62
N ILE A 55 -0.60 -2.18 1.69
CA ILE A 55 0.03 -1.75 0.43
C ILE A 55 -0.07 -0.24 0.29
N LEU A 56 1.06 0.42 0.01
CA LEU A 56 1.08 1.82 -0.41
C LEU A 56 1.22 1.84 -1.91
N MET A 57 0.17 2.28 -2.61
CA MET A 57 0.10 2.18 -4.06
C MET A 57 0.12 3.55 -4.72
N ASP A 58 1.24 3.87 -5.37
CA ASP A 58 1.30 5.06 -6.23
C ASP A 58 0.39 4.81 -7.42
N LEU A 59 -0.49 5.76 -7.71
CA LEU A 59 -1.43 5.61 -8.82
C LEU A 59 -0.81 5.95 -10.17
N SER A 60 0.30 6.69 -10.19
CA SER A 60 0.98 7.11 -11.42
C SER A 60 2.18 6.19 -11.69
N LEU A 61 1.91 4.98 -12.15
CA LEU A 61 2.95 3.99 -12.40
C LEU A 61 3.09 3.69 -13.88
N PRO A 62 4.30 3.29 -14.30
CA PRO A 62 4.50 2.84 -15.68
C PRO A 62 3.95 1.43 -15.87
N ILE A 63 3.79 1.03 -17.13
CA ILE A 63 3.35 -0.30 -17.58
C ILE A 63 1.92 -0.57 -17.23
N ILE A 64 1.64 -0.89 -15.98
CA ILE A 64 0.27 -1.06 -15.46
C ILE A 64 0.13 -0.05 -14.34
N ASP A 65 -0.83 0.88 -14.44
CA ASP A 65 -0.99 1.92 -13.44
C ASP A 65 -1.52 1.36 -12.13
N GLY A 66 -1.51 2.21 -11.09
CA GLY A 66 -1.87 1.78 -9.75
C GLY A 66 -3.31 1.32 -9.60
N LEU A 67 -4.23 1.91 -10.38
CA LEU A 67 -5.64 1.49 -10.32
C LEU A 67 -5.81 0.10 -10.90
N ALA A 68 -5.17 -0.15 -12.05
CA ALA A 68 -5.25 -1.47 -12.67
C ALA A 68 -4.60 -2.52 -11.78
N ALA A 69 -3.46 -2.19 -11.16
CA ALA A 69 -2.79 -3.10 -10.24
C ALA A 69 -3.69 -3.40 -9.04
N THR A 70 -4.34 -2.38 -8.49
CA THR A 70 -5.26 -2.56 -7.37
C THR A 70 -6.39 -3.52 -7.72
N ARG A 71 -6.99 -3.35 -8.89
CA ARG A 71 -8.07 -4.24 -9.32
C ARG A 71 -7.61 -5.68 -9.41
N ARG A 72 -6.39 -5.90 -9.95
CA ARG A 72 -5.84 -7.26 -10.07
C ARG A 72 -5.56 -7.87 -8.71
N ILE A 73 -5.00 -7.09 -7.79
CA ILE A 73 -4.72 -7.56 -6.44
C ILE A 73 -6.02 -7.97 -5.75
N ARG A 74 -7.09 -7.18 -5.93
CA ARG A 74 -8.37 -7.49 -5.32
C ARG A 74 -8.99 -8.78 -5.84
N GLN A 75 -8.58 -9.25 -7.01
CA GLN A 75 -9.07 -10.51 -7.56
C GLN A 75 -8.39 -11.72 -6.95
N LEU A 76 -7.26 -11.52 -6.26
CA LEU A 76 -6.57 -12.62 -5.59
C LEU A 76 -7.23 -12.87 -4.24
N PRO A 77 -7.77 -14.08 -4.01
CA PRO A 77 -8.55 -14.34 -2.79
C PRO A 77 -7.81 -14.02 -1.49
N GLU A 78 -6.51 -14.33 -1.44
CA GLU A 78 -5.72 -14.09 -0.23
C GLU A 78 -5.52 -12.60 0.05
N LEU A 79 -5.72 -11.76 -0.95
CA LEU A 79 -5.46 -10.33 -0.83
C LEU A 79 -6.71 -9.48 -0.92
N ALA A 80 -7.88 -10.13 -0.95
CA ALA A 80 -9.15 -9.41 -1.11
C ALA A 80 -9.38 -8.41 0.02
N GLY A 81 -8.86 -8.70 1.21
CA GLY A 81 -9.06 -7.82 2.38
C GLY A 81 -7.87 -7.02 2.79
N VAL A 82 -6.74 -7.08 2.05
CA VAL A 82 -5.56 -6.32 2.46
C VAL A 82 -5.81 -4.82 2.28
N PRO A 83 -5.48 -3.98 3.30
CA PRO A 83 -5.67 -2.54 3.11
C PRO A 83 -4.73 -1.99 2.05
N ILE A 84 -5.25 -1.14 1.18
CA ILE A 84 -4.48 -0.47 0.13
C ILE A 84 -4.68 1.02 0.27
N ILE A 85 -3.59 1.77 0.43
CA ILE A 85 -3.60 3.22 0.48
C ILE A 85 -3.14 3.74 -0.88
N ALA A 86 -4.03 4.47 -1.56
CA ALA A 86 -3.67 5.11 -2.83
C ALA A 86 -2.88 6.38 -2.55
N VAL A 87 -1.81 6.60 -3.29
CA VAL A 87 -0.99 7.81 -3.18
C VAL A 87 -0.97 8.49 -4.54
N SER A 88 -1.29 9.77 -4.61
CA SER A 88 -1.41 10.47 -5.87
C SER A 88 -1.13 11.96 -5.71
N ALA A 89 -0.65 12.60 -6.80
CA ALA A 89 -0.50 14.05 -6.85
C ALA A 89 -1.84 14.73 -7.13
N HIS A 90 -2.85 13.99 -7.51
CA HIS A 90 -4.17 14.55 -7.85
C HIS A 90 -5.08 14.49 -6.63
N ASP A 91 -5.88 15.53 -6.46
CA ASP A 91 -6.75 15.63 -5.29
C ASP A 91 -8.14 16.14 -5.69
N THR A 92 -8.78 15.41 -6.60
CA THR A 92 -10.14 15.74 -7.01
C THR A 92 -11.07 14.62 -6.57
N ALA A 93 -12.37 14.94 -6.48
CA ALA A 93 -13.37 13.95 -6.10
C ALA A 93 -13.38 12.78 -7.07
N ASP A 94 -13.14 13.04 -8.37
CA ASP A 94 -13.14 11.99 -9.37
C ASP A 94 -12.01 11.00 -9.14
N PHE A 95 -10.80 11.48 -8.83
CA PHE A 95 -9.68 10.59 -8.56
C PHE A 95 -9.92 9.76 -7.29
N HIS A 96 -10.48 10.39 -6.25
CA HIS A 96 -10.81 9.66 -5.03
C HIS A 96 -11.85 8.57 -5.32
N ALA A 97 -12.87 8.90 -6.09
CA ALA A 97 -13.92 7.94 -6.42
C ALA A 97 -13.36 6.76 -7.22
N GLU A 98 -12.47 7.04 -8.17
CA GLU A 98 -11.85 5.97 -8.97
C GLU A 98 -11.01 5.05 -8.10
N ALA A 99 -10.27 5.61 -7.16
CA ALA A 99 -9.45 4.79 -6.27
C ALA A 99 -10.31 3.87 -5.42
N LEU A 100 -11.38 4.42 -4.85
CA LEU A 100 -12.29 3.62 -4.04
C LEU A 100 -12.95 2.53 -4.88
N ALA A 101 -13.37 2.88 -6.10
CA ALA A 101 -14.01 1.91 -7.00
C ALA A 101 -13.06 0.78 -7.39
N ALA A 102 -11.76 1.07 -7.48
CA ALA A 102 -10.76 0.05 -7.80
C ALA A 102 -10.47 -0.87 -6.62
N GLY A 103 -10.80 -0.44 -5.40
CA GLY A 103 -10.60 -1.25 -4.21
C GLY A 103 -9.66 -0.67 -3.17
N CYS A 104 -9.26 0.60 -3.32
CA CYS A 104 -8.42 1.25 -2.32
C CYS A 104 -9.23 1.58 -1.07
N ASN A 105 -8.58 1.48 0.09
CA ASN A 105 -9.23 1.76 1.37
C ASN A 105 -9.06 3.19 1.83
N ALA A 106 -8.01 3.87 1.31
CA ALA A 106 -7.73 5.23 1.69
C ALA A 106 -6.97 5.92 0.57
N TYR A 107 -6.88 7.25 0.65
CA TYR A 107 -6.27 8.05 -0.40
C TYR A 107 -5.41 9.13 0.27
N VAL A 108 -4.17 9.25 -0.17
CA VAL A 108 -3.23 10.24 0.36
C VAL A 108 -2.72 11.07 -0.81
N THR A 109 -2.77 12.39 -0.65
CA THR A 109 -2.33 13.32 -1.69
C THR A 109 -0.88 13.73 -1.45
N LYS A 110 -0.09 13.78 -2.51
CA LYS A 110 1.29 14.27 -2.43
C LYS A 110 1.29 15.80 -2.35
N PRO A 111 2.23 16.41 -1.62
CA PRO A 111 3.32 15.77 -0.89
C PRO A 111 2.81 15.10 0.37
N ILE A 112 3.42 13.97 0.71
CA ILE A 112 2.97 13.17 1.84
C ILE A 112 3.49 13.75 3.14
N ASP A 113 2.59 13.92 4.12
CA ASP A 113 2.99 14.16 5.51
C ASP A 113 3.17 12.79 6.14
N TYR A 114 4.42 12.43 6.43
CA TYR A 114 4.69 11.07 6.87
C TYR A 114 4.02 10.74 8.21
N SER A 115 3.92 11.71 9.11
CA SER A 115 3.27 11.48 10.40
C SER A 115 1.81 11.07 10.21
N ASP A 116 1.11 11.78 9.32
CA ASP A 116 -0.28 11.45 9.00
C ASP A 116 -0.37 10.07 8.33
N LEU A 117 0.57 9.77 7.44
CA LEU A 117 0.59 8.47 6.78
C LEU A 117 0.82 7.34 7.77
N GLU A 118 1.75 7.54 8.69
CA GLU A 118 2.04 6.54 9.72
C GLU A 118 0.80 6.26 10.56
N ASP A 119 0.09 7.30 10.97
CA ASP A 119 -1.14 7.15 11.74
C ASP A 119 -2.19 6.37 10.96
N LEU A 120 -2.32 6.67 9.68
CA LEU A 120 -3.27 5.99 8.82
C LEU A 120 -2.92 4.50 8.67
N ILE A 121 -1.64 4.19 8.47
CA ILE A 121 -1.18 2.82 8.37
C ILE A 121 -1.53 2.07 9.65
N THR A 122 -1.22 2.65 10.79
CA THR A 122 -1.49 2.03 12.08
C THR A 122 -2.98 1.77 12.25
N LEU A 123 -3.80 2.75 11.90
CA LEU A 123 -5.25 2.61 11.99
C LEU A 123 -5.77 1.47 11.11
N LEU A 124 -5.33 1.42 9.86
CA LEU A 124 -5.81 0.41 8.93
C LEU A 124 -5.32 -0.99 9.31
N LEU A 125 -4.11 -1.09 9.84
CA LEU A 125 -3.60 -2.38 10.30
C LEU A 125 -4.42 -2.88 11.49
N ALA A 126 -4.74 -2.00 12.43
CA ALA A 126 -5.54 -2.37 13.60
C ALA A 126 -6.94 -2.82 13.19
N LYS A 127 -7.54 -2.09 12.24
CA LYS A 127 -8.88 -2.41 11.75
C LYS A 127 -8.89 -3.75 11.03
N SER A 128 -7.91 -3.98 10.18
CA SER A 128 -7.81 -5.22 9.43
C SER A 128 -7.62 -6.41 10.37
N LYS A 129 -6.78 -6.26 11.39
CA LYS A 129 -6.57 -7.32 12.37
C LYS A 129 -7.86 -7.63 13.12
N SER A 130 -8.59 -6.60 13.54
CA SER A 130 -9.84 -6.79 14.25
C SER A 130 -10.84 -7.57 13.40
N GLU A 131 -10.94 -7.25 12.13
CA GLU A 131 -11.85 -7.94 11.21
C GLU A 131 -11.48 -9.40 11.03
N ARG A 132 -10.16 -9.70 10.99
CA ARG A 132 -9.72 -11.08 10.82
C ARG A 132 -9.95 -11.92 12.07
N GLU A 133 -10.06 -11.31 13.23
CA GLU A 133 -10.27 -12.01 14.48
C GLU A 133 -11.74 -12.38 14.70
N HIS A 134 -12.62 -11.87 13.84
CA HIS A 134 -14.02 -12.24 13.88
C HIS A 134 -14.29 -13.31 12.85
#